data_8e267db197b5c3b3096c6d66de78eab3
#
_entry.id   8e267db197b5c3b3096c6d66de78eab3
#
_cell.length_a   1.000
_cell.length_b   1.000
_cell.length_c   1.000
_cell.angle_alpha   90.00
_cell.angle_beta   90.00
_cell.angle_gamma   90.00
#
_symmetry.space_group_name_H-M   'P 1'
#
loop_
_entity.id
_entity.type
_entity.pdbx_description
1 polymer ?
#
loop_
_entity_poly.entity_id
_entity_poly.type
_entity_poly.pdbx_seq_one_letter_code
_entity_poly.pdbx_strand_id
1 'polypeptide(L)'
;MNTRPQAWLDQARNDLELAVLADTRDFHAQACFFASQAAEKALKGAILELGAEPAHTHQLTALVMCLTSLGVPTEPLLQLRLKPLSRMATSTRYPDDDTPPLERFDHQDAEESIRCAQEVMRIVEQWDSPQST
;
A
#
# COMPACT_ATOMS: atom_id res chain seq x y z
N MET A 1 13.70 2.30 -20.12
CA MET A 1 12.52 3.08 -20.48
C MET A 1 11.40 2.82 -19.47
N ASN A 2 10.80 3.88 -18.94
CA ASN A 2 9.72 3.74 -17.97
C ASN A 2 8.43 3.29 -18.65
N THR A 3 7.80 2.29 -18.06
CA THR A 3 6.46 1.87 -18.45
C THR A 3 5.46 2.40 -17.45
N ARG A 4 4.18 2.35 -17.79
CA ARG A 4 3.13 2.77 -16.87
C ARG A 4 3.12 1.93 -15.57
N PRO A 5 3.21 0.57 -15.65
CA PRO A 5 3.31 -0.22 -14.41
C PRO A 5 4.54 0.13 -13.56
N GLN A 6 5.69 0.34 -14.20
CA GLN A 6 6.91 0.70 -13.48
C GLN A 6 6.79 2.05 -12.79
N ALA A 7 6.13 3.02 -13.43
CA ALA A 7 5.90 4.33 -12.83
C ALA A 7 5.07 4.21 -11.53
N TRP A 8 4.06 3.35 -11.53
CA TRP A 8 3.26 3.13 -10.33
C TRP A 8 4.08 2.47 -9.22
N LEU A 9 4.91 1.50 -9.58
CA LEU A 9 5.76 0.81 -8.60
C LEU A 9 6.81 1.76 -8.02
N ASP A 10 7.41 2.59 -8.86
CA ASP A 10 8.38 3.60 -8.40
C ASP A 10 7.74 4.59 -7.44
N GLN A 11 6.52 5.03 -7.72
CA GLN A 11 5.82 5.93 -6.81
C GLN A 11 5.45 5.22 -5.51
N ALA A 12 5.09 3.94 -5.58
CA ALA A 12 4.82 3.16 -4.37
C ALA A 12 6.06 3.11 -3.46
N ARG A 13 7.23 2.88 -4.03
CA ARG A 13 8.49 2.88 -3.26
C ARG A 13 8.75 4.23 -2.62
N ASN A 14 8.52 5.30 -3.37
CA ASN A 14 8.72 6.67 -2.87
C ASN A 14 7.76 6.97 -1.70
N ASP A 15 6.49 6.59 -1.84
CA ASP A 15 5.51 6.76 -0.76
C ASP A 15 5.92 5.98 0.49
N LEU A 16 6.46 4.78 0.31
CA LEU A 16 6.92 3.96 1.44
C LEU A 16 8.11 4.60 2.16
N GLU A 17 9.06 5.15 1.41
CA GLU A 17 10.18 5.89 2.01
C GLU A 17 9.67 7.09 2.81
N LEU A 18 8.70 7.81 2.27
CA LEU A 18 8.10 8.95 2.97
C LEU A 18 7.39 8.50 4.24
N ALA A 19 6.70 7.35 4.21
CA ALA A 19 6.05 6.81 5.40
C ALA A 19 7.06 6.56 6.52
N VAL A 20 8.19 5.95 6.19
CA VAL A 20 9.25 5.67 7.17
C VAL A 20 9.81 6.98 7.73
N LEU A 21 10.10 7.94 6.86
CA LEU A 21 10.63 9.24 7.29
C LEU A 21 9.62 9.98 8.19
N ALA A 22 8.36 9.97 7.82
CA ALA A 22 7.32 10.63 8.61
C ALA A 22 7.24 10.05 10.01
N ASP A 23 7.31 8.71 10.12
CA ASP A 23 7.28 8.05 11.42
C ASP A 23 8.48 8.45 12.30
N THR A 24 9.67 8.56 11.74
CA THR A 24 10.86 8.95 12.49
C THR A 24 10.82 10.40 12.97
N ARG A 25 9.95 11.20 12.40
CA ARG A 25 9.75 12.61 12.77
C ARG A 25 8.44 12.83 13.54
N ASP A 26 7.85 11.75 14.03
CA ASP A 26 6.61 11.76 14.84
C ASP A 26 5.37 12.22 14.08
N PHE A 27 5.35 12.07 12.76
CA PHE A 27 4.16 12.29 11.95
C PHE A 27 3.48 10.95 11.68
N HIS A 28 2.94 10.33 12.74
CA HIS A 28 2.46 8.95 12.68
C HIS A 28 1.22 8.77 11.81
N ALA A 29 0.29 9.71 11.85
CA ALA A 29 -0.90 9.63 10.99
C ALA A 29 -0.51 9.69 9.52
N GLN A 30 0.39 10.61 9.16
CA GLN A 30 0.87 10.73 7.78
C GLN A 30 1.65 9.48 7.38
N ALA A 31 2.42 8.91 8.30
CA ALA A 31 3.12 7.64 8.03
C ALA A 31 2.14 6.53 7.67
N CYS A 32 1.06 6.40 8.45
CA CYS A 32 0.01 5.42 8.17
C CYS A 32 -0.63 5.67 6.79
N PHE A 33 -0.92 6.93 6.48
CA PHE A 33 -1.51 7.28 5.19
C PHE A 33 -0.61 6.89 4.03
N PHE A 34 0.67 7.29 4.07
CA PHE A 34 1.58 7.00 2.96
C PHE A 34 1.90 5.51 2.84
N ALA A 35 1.89 4.77 3.95
CA ALA A 35 1.99 3.32 3.89
C ALA A 35 0.82 2.71 3.12
N SER A 36 -0.41 3.19 3.38
CA SER A 36 -1.59 2.72 2.64
C SER A 36 -1.49 3.05 1.15
N GLN A 37 -0.98 4.25 0.83
CA GLN A 37 -0.80 4.66 -0.56
C GLN A 37 0.25 3.83 -1.28
N ALA A 38 1.34 3.49 -0.59
CA ALA A 38 2.38 2.63 -1.16
C ALA A 38 1.80 1.26 -1.52
N ALA A 39 1.07 0.64 -0.62
CA ALA A 39 0.45 -0.66 -0.88
C ALA A 39 -0.55 -0.59 -2.03
N GLU A 40 -1.40 0.43 -2.05
CA GLU A 40 -2.39 0.61 -3.12
C GLU A 40 -1.71 0.74 -4.47
N LYS A 41 -0.70 1.60 -4.57
CA LYS A 41 0.00 1.83 -5.83
C LYS A 41 0.77 0.60 -6.30
N ALA A 42 1.34 -0.15 -5.37
CA ALA A 42 2.04 -1.40 -5.72
C ALA A 42 1.07 -2.41 -6.34
N LEU A 43 -0.10 -2.58 -5.73
CA LEU A 43 -1.11 -3.52 -6.25
C LEU A 43 -1.68 -3.04 -7.58
N LYS A 44 -1.94 -1.75 -7.73
CA LYS A 44 -2.42 -1.19 -9.01
C LYS A 44 -1.36 -1.34 -10.10
N GLY A 45 -0.08 -1.13 -9.77
CA GLY A 45 1.00 -1.37 -10.70
C GLY A 45 1.06 -2.81 -11.18
N ALA A 46 0.85 -3.76 -10.27
CA ALA A 46 0.81 -5.18 -10.62
C ALA A 46 -0.36 -5.50 -11.57
N ILE A 47 -1.52 -4.90 -11.33
CA ILE A 47 -2.69 -5.08 -12.21
C ILE A 47 -2.39 -4.52 -13.60
N LEU A 48 -1.79 -3.34 -13.67
CA LEU A 48 -1.39 -2.73 -14.95
C LEU A 48 -0.38 -3.60 -15.70
N GLU A 49 0.56 -4.23 -14.98
CA GLU A 49 1.56 -5.10 -15.59
C GLU A 49 0.89 -6.29 -16.29
N LEU A 50 -0.25 -6.73 -15.80
CA LEU A 50 -1.02 -7.82 -16.39
C LEU A 50 -1.94 -7.36 -17.51
N GLY A 51 -1.89 -6.08 -17.88
CA GLY A 51 -2.67 -5.54 -18.98
C GLY A 51 -4.10 -5.15 -18.63
N ALA A 52 -4.43 -5.09 -17.34
CA ALA A 52 -5.76 -4.71 -16.88
C ALA A 52 -5.75 -3.29 -16.31
N GLU A 53 -6.93 -2.66 -16.24
CA GLU A 53 -7.08 -1.36 -15.62
C GLU A 53 -7.57 -1.56 -14.17
N PRO A 54 -6.85 -1.03 -13.18
CA PRO A 54 -7.31 -1.15 -11.79
C PRO A 54 -8.52 -0.26 -11.53
N ALA A 55 -9.41 -0.74 -10.66
CA ALA A 55 -10.55 0.04 -10.22
C ALA A 55 -10.09 1.25 -9.42
N HIS A 56 -10.89 2.32 -9.45
CA HIS A 56 -10.64 3.51 -8.62
C HIS A 56 -11.13 3.22 -7.20
N THR A 57 -10.30 2.53 -6.43
CA THR A 57 -10.64 2.14 -5.06
C THR A 57 -9.40 2.25 -4.17
N HIS A 58 -9.64 2.52 -2.88
CA HIS A 58 -8.62 2.46 -1.84
C HIS A 58 -8.69 1.14 -1.07
N GLN A 59 -9.60 0.24 -1.45
CA GLN A 59 -9.78 -1.05 -0.79
C GLN A 59 -8.74 -2.03 -1.29
N LEU A 60 -7.73 -2.30 -0.46
CA LEU A 60 -6.64 -3.19 -0.86
C LEU A 60 -7.14 -4.61 -1.14
N THR A 61 -8.12 -5.08 -0.38
CA THR A 61 -8.68 -6.42 -0.61
C THR A 61 -9.36 -6.53 -1.98
N ALA A 62 -9.99 -5.45 -2.45
CA ALA A 62 -10.60 -5.44 -3.79
C ALA A 62 -9.53 -5.57 -4.87
N LEU A 63 -8.39 -4.90 -4.69
CA LEU A 63 -7.28 -4.99 -5.63
C LEU A 63 -6.67 -6.40 -5.62
N VAL A 64 -6.55 -7.02 -4.45
CA VAL A 64 -6.06 -8.39 -4.34
C VAL A 64 -7.02 -9.37 -5.03
N MET A 65 -8.33 -9.17 -4.86
CA MET A 65 -9.32 -10.03 -5.54
C MET A 65 -9.21 -9.90 -7.06
N CYS A 66 -8.95 -8.69 -7.56
CA CYS A 66 -8.71 -8.49 -8.98
C CYS A 66 -7.50 -9.30 -9.44
N LEU A 67 -6.38 -9.23 -8.70
CA LEU A 67 -5.18 -10.00 -9.01
C LEU A 67 -5.44 -11.50 -8.98
N THR A 68 -6.23 -11.96 -8.01
CA THR A 68 -6.62 -13.37 -7.94
C THR A 68 -7.36 -13.79 -9.20
N SER A 69 -8.29 -12.98 -9.66
CA SER A 69 -9.06 -13.29 -10.88
C SER A 69 -8.19 -13.26 -12.13
N LEU A 70 -7.07 -12.57 -12.10
CA LEU A 70 -6.10 -12.52 -13.20
C LEU A 70 -5.09 -13.67 -13.14
N GLY A 71 -5.24 -14.58 -12.19
CA GLY A 71 -4.41 -15.79 -12.09
C GLY A 71 -3.15 -15.66 -11.26
N VAL A 72 -3.01 -14.57 -10.52
CA VAL A 72 -1.84 -14.36 -9.66
C VAL A 72 -1.98 -15.14 -8.36
N PRO A 73 -0.91 -15.78 -7.85
CA PRO A 73 -0.95 -16.47 -6.56
C PRO A 73 -0.94 -15.44 -5.42
N THR A 74 -2.14 -15.07 -4.93
CA THR A 74 -2.31 -13.99 -3.97
C THR A 74 -2.38 -14.44 -2.51
N GLU A 75 -2.22 -15.73 -2.23
CA GLU A 75 -2.31 -16.25 -0.87
C GLU A 75 -1.41 -15.51 0.13
N PRO A 76 -0.16 -15.17 -0.20
CA PRO A 76 0.68 -14.43 0.73
C PRO A 76 0.09 -13.06 1.10
N LEU A 77 -0.56 -12.38 0.16
CA LEU A 77 -1.21 -11.10 0.43
C LEU A 77 -2.39 -11.26 1.39
N LEU A 78 -3.14 -12.36 1.25
CA LEU A 78 -4.31 -12.60 2.07
C LEU A 78 -3.96 -12.90 3.54
N GLN A 79 -2.70 -13.18 3.84
CA GLN A 79 -2.22 -13.36 5.20
C GLN A 79 -1.95 -12.03 5.91
N LEU A 80 -1.91 -10.92 5.18
CA LEU A 80 -1.60 -9.61 5.72
C LEU A 80 -2.85 -8.90 6.24
N ARG A 81 -2.65 -7.94 7.14
CA ARG A 81 -3.75 -7.15 7.70
C ARG A 81 -4.10 -6.00 6.76
N LEU A 82 -4.68 -6.34 5.62
CA LEU A 82 -4.98 -5.36 4.57
C LEU A 82 -6.12 -4.43 4.93
N LYS A 83 -7.14 -4.90 5.65
CA LYS A 83 -8.28 -4.06 5.99
C LYS A 83 -7.92 -2.89 6.89
N PRO A 84 -7.15 -3.10 7.98
CA PRO A 84 -6.69 -1.95 8.76
C PRO A 84 -5.87 -0.96 7.93
N LEU A 85 -5.00 -1.47 7.06
CA LEU A 85 -4.19 -0.60 6.20
C LEU A 85 -5.06 0.18 5.21
N SER A 86 -6.10 -0.46 4.63
CA SER A 86 -7.04 0.23 3.74
C SER A 86 -7.72 1.41 4.42
N ARG A 87 -8.07 1.26 5.69
CA ARG A 87 -8.75 2.33 6.44
C ARG A 87 -7.87 3.56 6.63
N MET A 88 -6.54 3.40 6.56
CA MET A 88 -5.61 4.51 6.71
C MET A 88 -5.70 5.52 5.58
N ALA A 89 -6.26 5.14 4.43
CA ALA A 89 -6.43 6.06 3.30
C ALA A 89 -7.36 7.23 3.62
N THR A 90 -8.31 7.05 4.54
CA THR A 90 -9.28 8.08 4.89
C THR A 90 -9.18 8.53 6.34
N SER A 91 -9.02 7.61 7.28
CA SER A 91 -9.09 7.92 8.71
C SER A 91 -7.93 8.76 9.22
N THR A 92 -6.84 8.86 8.47
CA THR A 92 -5.64 9.59 8.87
C THR A 92 -5.61 11.04 8.42
N ARG A 93 -6.57 11.48 7.58
CA ARG A 93 -6.47 12.78 6.92
C ARG A 93 -7.31 13.87 7.55
N TYR A 94 -8.39 13.51 8.23
CA TYR A 94 -9.37 14.48 8.74
C TYR A 94 -9.67 14.22 10.21
N PRO A 95 -9.96 15.28 10.98
CA PRO A 95 -10.41 15.10 12.36
C PRO A 95 -11.69 14.28 12.44
N ASP A 96 -11.80 13.50 13.51
CA ASP A 96 -13.00 12.74 13.83
C ASP A 96 -13.63 13.45 15.04
N ASP A 97 -14.79 14.10 14.83
CA ASP A 97 -15.35 15.00 15.79
C ASP A 97 -14.33 16.08 16.17
N ASP A 98 -13.92 16.14 17.45
CA ASP A 98 -12.96 17.12 17.95
C ASP A 98 -11.54 16.59 18.02
N THR A 99 -11.31 15.33 17.59
CA THR A 99 -9.99 14.70 17.72
C THR A 99 -9.26 14.69 16.39
N PRO A 100 -8.12 15.41 16.29
CA PRO A 100 -7.33 15.38 15.05
C PRO A 100 -6.59 14.07 14.89
N PRO A 101 -6.24 13.70 13.65
CA PRO A 101 -5.48 12.45 13.41
C PRO A 101 -4.19 12.35 14.22
N LEU A 102 -3.50 13.44 14.46
CA LEU A 102 -2.25 13.41 15.21
C LEU A 102 -2.41 12.86 16.63
N GLU A 103 -3.60 12.94 17.22
CA GLU A 103 -3.89 12.40 18.54
C GLU A 103 -4.41 10.97 18.51
N ARG A 104 -4.86 10.49 17.35
CA ARG A 104 -5.47 9.16 17.21
C ARG A 104 -4.50 8.08 16.76
N PHE A 105 -3.37 8.48 16.19
CA PHE A 105 -2.39 7.52 15.64
C PHE A 105 -1.04 7.72 16.32
N ASP A 106 -0.41 6.60 16.68
CA ASP A 106 0.88 6.58 17.36
C ASP A 106 1.92 5.80 16.54
N HIS A 107 3.13 5.70 17.10
CA HIS A 107 4.22 5.00 16.45
C HIS A 107 3.87 3.54 16.16
N GLN A 108 3.14 2.87 17.06
CA GLN A 108 2.78 1.47 16.84
C GLN A 108 1.86 1.33 15.62
N ASP A 109 0.90 2.23 15.47
CA ASP A 109 0.03 2.24 14.28
C ASP A 109 0.85 2.42 13.01
N ALA A 110 1.79 3.36 13.03
CA ALA A 110 2.67 3.63 11.89
C ALA A 110 3.55 2.42 11.58
N GLU A 111 4.14 1.82 12.61
CA GLU A 111 5.01 0.64 12.43
C GLU A 111 4.25 -0.52 11.79
N GLU A 112 3.05 -0.80 12.26
CA GLU A 112 2.23 -1.87 11.71
C GLU A 112 1.83 -1.58 10.26
N SER A 113 1.45 -0.33 9.96
CA SER A 113 1.08 0.07 8.60
C SER A 113 2.28 -0.05 7.64
N ILE A 114 3.43 0.45 8.07
CA ILE A 114 4.66 0.39 7.26
C ILE A 114 5.06 -1.06 7.01
N ARG A 115 5.03 -1.89 8.04
CA ARG A 115 5.42 -3.30 7.92
C ARG A 115 4.52 -4.03 6.93
N CYS A 116 3.20 -3.79 7.00
CA CYS A 116 2.26 -4.39 6.07
C CYS A 116 2.54 -3.93 4.64
N ALA A 117 2.75 -2.62 4.44
CA ALA A 117 3.05 -2.07 3.12
C ALA A 117 4.37 -2.63 2.56
N GLN A 118 5.39 -2.78 3.41
CA GLN A 118 6.67 -3.38 3.00
C GLN A 118 6.47 -4.81 2.50
N GLU A 119 5.61 -5.58 3.16
CA GLU A 119 5.33 -6.95 2.73
C GLU A 119 4.56 -6.98 1.41
N VAL A 120 3.61 -6.06 1.21
CA VAL A 120 2.92 -5.94 -0.08
C VAL A 120 3.93 -5.65 -1.19
N MET A 121 4.83 -4.68 -0.96
CA MET A 121 5.88 -4.34 -1.93
C MET A 121 6.76 -5.55 -2.25
N ARG A 122 7.22 -6.25 -1.22
CA ARG A 122 8.10 -7.39 -1.39
C ARG A 122 7.44 -8.48 -2.25
N ILE A 123 6.17 -8.77 -1.98
CA ILE A 123 5.43 -9.80 -2.72
C ILE A 123 5.25 -9.38 -4.18
N VAL A 124 4.84 -8.13 -4.41
CA VAL A 124 4.65 -7.62 -5.78
C VAL A 124 5.97 -7.62 -6.55
N GLU A 125 7.07 -7.21 -5.91
CA GLU A 125 8.37 -7.18 -6.57
C GLU A 125 8.87 -8.57 -6.93
N GLN A 126 8.50 -9.60 -6.18
CA GLN A 126 8.84 -10.99 -6.53
C GLN A 126 8.16 -11.42 -7.83
N TRP A 127 6.93 -10.98 -8.05
CA TRP A 127 6.21 -11.33 -9.29
C TRP A 127 6.85 -10.67 -10.52
N ASP A 128 7.46 -9.53 -10.33
CA ASP A 128 8.09 -8.74 -11.41
C ASP A 128 9.55 -9.13 -11.62
N SER A 129 10.04 -10.14 -10.91
CA SER A 129 11.44 -10.55 -10.99
C SER A 129 11.73 -11.26 -12.30
N PRO A 130 12.87 -10.94 -12.96
CA PRO A 130 13.28 -11.65 -14.18
C PRO A 130 13.42 -13.15 -14.00
N GLN A 131 13.73 -13.62 -12.80
CA GLN A 131 13.87 -15.06 -12.52
C GLN A 131 12.54 -15.79 -12.49
N SER A 132 11.43 -15.08 -12.47
CA SER A 132 10.11 -15.70 -12.47
C SER A 132 9.66 -16.12 -13.86
N THR A 133 10.43 -15.85 -14.88
CA THR A 133 10.13 -16.24 -16.27
C THR A 133 10.67 -17.63 -16.61
#